data_0bcda17c7e6553e04bf28882bf0a3076
#
_entry.id   0bcda17c7e6553e04bf28882bf0a3076
#
_cell.length_a   1.000
_cell.length_b   1.000
_cell.length_c   1.000
_cell.angle_alpha   90.00
_cell.angle_beta   90.00
_cell.angle_gamma   90.00
#
_symmetry.space_group_name_H-M   'P 1'
#
loop_
_entity.id
_entity.type
_entity.pdbx_description
1 polymer ?
#
loop_
_entity_poly.entity_id
_entity_poly.type
_entity_poly.pdbx_seq_one_letter_code
_entity_poly.pdbx_strand_id
1 'polypeptide(L)'
;MDTDGVMQLIALIILVLLSAFFSSAETSLTTVNRVRLKTLAEEGNRRAKTALEVLDKYGKMLSAILIGNNIVNLSASALATTLAIHIHFTVGIATAILTVVILIFGEIVPKNMAMINSEKMALLYASMISGLMKLLTPLIFVIDSLAKGIMKLFRVDADKKTAMTENELRTYVEVGHEDGVIESEEREMIYNVFDFGDAVAKDVMIPRIDMVTVDKEATYEEVMEVFKDCMYTRIPVFEEDKDNIIGLINIKDFILVEDKAKFKISDILRQAYYTYEFKKTADLLVEMRQKCFNVAFV
;
A
#
# COMPACT_ATOMS: atom_id res chain seq x y z
N MET A 1 47.37 22.55 28.21
CA MET A 1 46.18 23.02 27.49
C MET A 1 45.59 24.13 28.36
N ASP A 2 45.52 25.32 27.83
CA ASP A 2 44.85 26.42 28.53
C ASP A 2 43.35 26.16 28.64
N THR A 3 42.69 26.90 29.54
CA THR A 3 41.23 26.76 29.77
C THR A 3 40.42 26.84 28.48
N ASP A 4 40.86 27.69 27.51
CA ASP A 4 40.27 27.87 26.21
C ASP A 4 40.36 26.62 25.31
N GLY A 5 41.49 25.91 25.32
CA GLY A 5 41.66 24.68 24.57
C GLY A 5 40.82 23.52 25.13
N VAL A 6 40.62 23.49 26.45
CA VAL A 6 39.70 22.49 27.07
C VAL A 6 38.25 22.77 26.72
N MET A 7 37.85 24.05 26.72
CA MET A 7 36.45 24.42 26.28
C MET A 7 36.20 24.06 24.83
N GLN A 8 37.18 24.35 23.92
CA GLN A 8 37.04 23.99 22.52
C GLN A 8 36.93 22.47 22.29
N LEU A 9 37.69 21.67 23.05
CA LEU A 9 37.60 20.20 22.98
C LEU A 9 36.23 19.69 23.47
N ILE A 10 35.71 20.24 24.56
CA ILE A 10 34.37 19.88 25.07
C ILE A 10 33.31 20.25 24.03
N ALA A 11 33.39 21.43 23.44
CA ALA A 11 32.47 21.84 22.40
C ALA A 11 32.55 20.94 21.15
N LEU A 12 33.75 20.48 20.79
CA LEU A 12 33.93 19.52 19.68
C LEU A 12 33.29 18.19 19.99
N ILE A 13 33.42 17.66 21.18
CA ILE A 13 32.74 16.42 21.64
C ILE A 13 31.22 16.58 21.54
N ILE A 14 30.69 17.72 22.01
CA ILE A 14 29.24 18.00 21.90
C ILE A 14 28.79 18.04 20.44
N LEU A 15 29.55 18.63 19.54
CA LEU A 15 29.24 18.67 18.11
C LEU A 15 29.25 17.26 17.48
N VAL A 16 30.19 16.38 17.85
CA VAL A 16 30.21 15.00 17.39
C VAL A 16 28.97 14.23 17.91
N LEU A 17 28.56 14.44 19.15
CA LEU A 17 27.35 13.84 19.71
C LEU A 17 26.07 14.38 19.00
N LEU A 18 26.03 15.66 18.65
CA LEU A 18 24.94 16.23 17.86
C LEU A 18 24.89 15.66 16.43
N SER A 19 26.07 15.47 15.79
CA SER A 19 26.14 14.76 14.51
C SER A 19 25.57 13.34 14.59
N ALA A 20 25.96 12.61 15.65
CA ALA A 20 25.41 11.27 15.93
C ALA A 20 23.88 11.30 16.12
N PHE A 21 23.36 12.31 16.82
CA PHE A 21 21.92 12.51 17.00
C PHE A 21 21.21 12.73 15.65
N PHE A 22 21.72 13.65 14.80
CA PHE A 22 21.08 13.90 13.50
C PHE A 22 21.13 12.68 12.58
N SER A 23 22.28 11.99 12.52
CA SER A 23 22.46 10.79 11.70
C SER A 23 21.54 9.64 12.14
N SER A 24 21.41 9.44 13.47
CA SER A 24 20.50 8.41 14.00
C SER A 24 19.03 8.79 13.86
N ALA A 25 18.68 10.08 14.00
CA ALA A 25 17.32 10.58 13.79
C ALA A 25 16.88 10.40 12.33
N GLU A 26 17.75 10.75 11.37
CA GLU A 26 17.53 10.53 9.94
C GLU A 26 17.21 9.06 9.68
N THR A 27 18.11 8.17 10.06
CA THR A 27 17.98 6.74 9.78
C THR A 27 16.77 6.14 10.47
N SER A 28 16.54 6.43 11.75
CA SER A 28 15.39 5.87 12.46
C SER A 28 14.05 6.29 11.89
N LEU A 29 13.89 7.58 11.52
CA LEU A 29 12.64 8.11 10.96
C LEU A 29 12.42 7.66 9.50
N THR A 30 13.48 7.39 8.74
CA THR A 30 13.33 6.89 7.37
C THR A 30 13.08 5.39 7.27
N THR A 31 13.58 4.60 8.25
CA THR A 31 13.45 3.13 8.24
C THR A 31 12.31 2.59 9.08
N VAL A 32 11.72 3.41 9.97
CA VAL A 32 10.65 2.95 10.85
C VAL A 32 9.41 2.50 10.08
N ASN A 33 8.82 1.39 10.53
CA ASN A 33 7.58 0.88 9.95
C ASN A 33 6.38 1.78 10.31
N ARG A 34 5.83 2.47 9.30
CA ARG A 34 4.68 3.39 9.47
C ARG A 34 3.41 2.70 9.97
N VAL A 35 3.18 1.45 9.56
CA VAL A 35 2.00 0.67 10.00
C VAL A 35 2.10 0.42 11.49
N ARG A 36 3.27 0.01 11.96
CA ARG A 36 3.52 -0.21 13.40
C ARG A 36 3.35 1.07 14.22
N LEU A 37 3.86 2.21 13.73
CA LEU A 37 3.64 3.51 14.39
C LEU A 37 2.16 3.88 14.46
N LYS A 38 1.38 3.56 13.41
CA LYS A 38 -0.07 3.81 13.38
C LYS A 38 -0.79 3.00 14.45
N THR A 39 -0.48 1.71 14.58
CA THR A 39 -1.03 0.86 15.64
C THR A 39 -0.74 1.43 17.03
N LEU A 40 0.52 1.80 17.29
CA LEU A 40 0.91 2.40 18.57
C LEU A 40 0.20 3.75 18.84
N ALA A 41 -0.04 4.53 17.81
CA ALA A 41 -0.77 5.79 17.96
C ALA A 41 -2.26 5.56 18.28
N GLU A 42 -2.88 4.55 17.68
CA GLU A 42 -4.25 4.10 17.96
C GLU A 42 -4.37 3.54 19.40
N GLU A 43 -3.33 2.89 19.92
CA GLU A 43 -3.21 2.45 21.31
C GLU A 43 -3.00 3.61 22.31
N GLY A 44 -2.92 4.86 21.82
CA GLY A 44 -2.82 6.06 22.65
C GLY A 44 -1.39 6.56 22.90
N ASN A 45 -0.38 6.03 22.21
CA ASN A 45 1.00 6.48 22.36
C ASN A 45 1.20 7.85 21.70
N ARG A 46 1.36 8.90 22.53
CA ARG A 46 1.55 10.29 22.06
C ARG A 46 2.81 10.49 21.22
N ARG A 47 3.89 9.74 21.51
CA ARG A 47 5.16 9.84 20.77
C ARG A 47 5.00 9.26 19.38
N ALA A 48 4.26 8.16 19.23
CA ALA A 48 3.94 7.58 17.94
C ALA A 48 3.10 8.53 17.07
N LYS A 49 2.12 9.21 17.68
CA LYS A 49 1.35 10.27 16.98
C LYS A 49 2.26 11.39 16.48
N THR A 50 3.16 11.89 17.32
CA THR A 50 4.11 12.92 16.91
C THR A 50 5.05 12.42 15.81
N ALA A 51 5.51 11.17 15.87
CA ALA A 51 6.34 10.57 14.84
C ALA A 51 5.60 10.51 13.48
N LEU A 52 4.34 10.12 13.48
CA LEU A 52 3.51 10.13 12.27
C LEU A 52 3.33 11.56 11.71
N GLU A 53 3.05 12.55 12.55
CA GLU A 53 2.92 13.96 12.13
C GLU A 53 4.23 14.50 11.49
N VAL A 54 5.38 14.06 11.98
CA VAL A 54 6.69 14.37 11.43
C VAL A 54 6.88 13.69 10.08
N LEU A 55 6.54 12.38 9.99
CA LEU A 55 6.64 11.58 8.77
C LEU A 55 5.66 12.02 7.69
N ASP A 56 4.51 12.57 8.03
CA ASP A 56 3.57 13.14 7.06
C ASP A 56 4.14 14.39 6.35
N LYS A 57 5.08 15.06 7.01
CA LYS A 57 5.84 16.19 6.43
C LYS A 57 7.26 15.76 6.04
N TYR A 58 7.39 14.61 5.38
CA TYR A 58 8.65 13.93 5.10
C TYR A 58 9.74 14.83 4.48
N GLY A 59 9.42 15.60 3.43
CA GLY A 59 10.37 16.53 2.81
C GLY A 59 10.89 17.57 3.81
N LYS A 60 9.99 18.18 4.59
CA LYS A 60 10.36 19.16 5.61
C LYS A 60 11.20 18.55 6.73
N MET A 61 10.90 17.32 7.12
CA MET A 61 11.68 16.55 8.10
C MET A 61 13.12 16.34 7.60
N LEU A 62 13.27 15.82 6.39
CA LEU A 62 14.60 15.59 5.81
C LEU A 62 15.40 16.89 5.67
N SER A 63 14.77 17.96 5.16
CA SER A 63 15.43 19.27 5.05
C SER A 63 15.90 19.78 6.42
N ALA A 64 15.07 19.63 7.47
CA ALA A 64 15.44 20.07 8.81
C ALA A 64 16.65 19.29 9.37
N ILE A 65 16.64 17.97 9.22
CA ILE A 65 17.71 17.10 9.70
C ILE A 65 19.01 17.37 8.92
N LEU A 66 18.92 17.48 7.59
CA LEU A 66 20.06 17.73 6.72
C LEU A 66 20.71 19.08 7.03
N ILE A 67 19.92 20.14 7.21
CA ILE A 67 20.42 21.48 7.59
C ILE A 67 21.10 21.40 8.94
N GLY A 68 20.45 20.78 9.94
CA GLY A 68 21.02 20.63 11.28
C GLY A 68 22.34 19.87 11.27
N ASN A 69 22.40 18.73 10.58
CA ASN A 69 23.61 17.92 10.46
C ASN A 69 24.76 18.67 9.77
N ASN A 70 24.48 19.37 8.69
CA ASN A 70 25.49 20.17 7.98
C ASN A 70 26.02 21.33 8.84
N ILE A 71 25.14 22.04 9.56
CA ILE A 71 25.60 23.13 10.48
C ILE A 71 26.53 22.53 11.54
N VAL A 72 26.18 21.41 12.14
CA VAL A 72 26.99 20.76 13.18
C VAL A 72 28.32 20.30 12.61
N ASN A 73 28.37 19.63 11.47
CA ASN A 73 29.59 19.10 10.88
C ASN A 73 30.54 20.22 10.41
N LEU A 74 30.00 21.29 9.82
CA LEU A 74 30.79 22.47 9.43
C LEU A 74 31.35 23.21 10.67
N SER A 75 30.54 23.34 11.73
CA SER A 75 30.97 23.95 12.99
C SER A 75 32.08 23.11 13.66
N ALA A 76 31.96 21.80 13.63
CA ALA A 76 32.96 20.87 14.19
C ALA A 76 34.28 21.02 13.40
N SER A 77 34.23 21.10 12.08
CA SER A 77 35.42 21.27 11.23
C SER A 77 36.09 22.61 11.47
N ALA A 78 35.31 23.70 11.57
CA ALA A 78 35.84 25.03 11.88
C ALA A 78 36.51 25.08 13.26
N LEU A 79 35.83 24.48 14.26
CA LEU A 79 36.36 24.44 15.64
C LEU A 79 37.63 23.58 15.75
N ALA A 80 37.69 22.44 15.05
CA ALA A 80 38.91 21.61 14.99
C ALA A 80 40.07 22.33 14.36
N THR A 81 39.81 23.15 13.32
CA THR A 81 40.85 24.00 12.67
C THR A 81 41.41 25.02 13.67
N THR A 82 40.55 25.73 14.39
CA THR A 82 41.01 26.72 15.40
C THR A 82 41.76 26.05 16.55
N LEU A 83 41.29 24.89 17.01
CA LEU A 83 41.96 24.11 18.04
C LEU A 83 43.36 23.64 17.59
N ALA A 84 43.48 23.13 16.35
CA ALA A 84 44.74 22.70 15.77
C ALA A 84 45.78 23.82 15.72
N ILE A 85 45.35 25.01 15.31
CA ILE A 85 46.23 26.22 15.29
C ILE A 85 46.63 26.57 16.71
N HIS A 86 45.70 26.55 17.63
CA HIS A 86 45.96 26.91 19.05
C HIS A 86 47.01 26.01 19.73
N ILE A 87 46.99 24.70 19.44
CA ILE A 87 47.93 23.71 19.98
C ILE A 87 49.17 23.51 19.05
N HIS A 88 49.38 24.35 18.05
CA HIS A 88 50.46 24.22 17.06
C HIS A 88 50.51 22.86 16.35
N PHE A 89 49.35 22.24 16.12
CA PHE A 89 49.21 20.98 15.41
C PHE A 89 48.90 21.22 13.91
N THR A 90 49.36 20.30 13.05
CA THR A 90 49.10 20.44 11.61
C THR A 90 47.61 20.35 11.30
N VAL A 91 47.02 21.43 10.77
CA VAL A 91 45.58 21.54 10.47
C VAL A 91 45.09 20.40 9.59
N GLY A 92 45.82 19.98 8.56
CA GLY A 92 45.47 18.88 7.70
C GLY A 92 45.31 17.53 8.42
N ILE A 93 46.22 17.23 9.37
CA ILE A 93 46.16 16.01 10.18
C ILE A 93 44.98 16.08 11.18
N ALA A 94 44.79 17.25 11.83
CA ALA A 94 43.64 17.44 12.72
C ALA A 94 42.31 17.25 12.02
N THR A 95 42.15 17.81 10.83
CA THR A 95 40.92 17.65 10.00
C THR A 95 40.74 16.21 9.56
N ALA A 96 41.82 15.49 9.16
CA ALA A 96 41.73 14.09 8.79
C ALA A 96 41.30 13.22 9.96
N ILE A 97 41.88 13.44 11.16
CA ILE A 97 41.48 12.71 12.40
C ILE A 97 40.02 13.02 12.71
N LEU A 98 39.59 14.29 12.69
CA LEU A 98 38.21 14.66 12.95
C LEU A 98 37.23 13.99 11.94
N THR A 99 37.58 13.96 10.66
CA THR A 99 36.79 13.34 9.62
C THR A 99 36.54 11.84 9.97
N VAL A 100 37.61 11.12 10.35
CA VAL A 100 37.47 9.71 10.77
C VAL A 100 36.60 9.57 12.03
N VAL A 101 36.77 10.45 13.01
CA VAL A 101 35.96 10.46 14.23
C VAL A 101 34.48 10.72 13.92
N ILE A 102 34.16 11.71 13.09
CA ILE A 102 32.78 12.02 12.69
C ILE A 102 32.21 10.84 11.89
N LEU A 103 32.94 10.28 10.93
CA LEU A 103 32.45 9.12 10.15
C LEU A 103 32.11 7.94 11.05
N ILE A 104 32.96 7.60 12.00
CA ILE A 104 32.74 6.43 12.87
C ILE A 104 31.67 6.74 13.91
N PHE A 105 31.86 7.78 14.72
CA PHE A 105 31.06 8.06 15.92
C PHE A 105 29.88 9.00 15.64
N GLY A 106 29.95 9.84 14.61
CA GLY A 106 28.89 10.75 14.21
C GLY A 106 27.94 10.18 13.16
N GLU A 107 28.38 9.21 12.33
CA GLU A 107 27.56 8.71 11.22
C GLU A 107 27.37 7.20 11.21
N ILE A 108 28.43 6.39 11.02
CA ILE A 108 28.30 4.95 10.75
C ILE A 108 27.68 4.21 11.93
N VAL A 109 28.25 4.35 13.12
CA VAL A 109 27.77 3.64 14.33
C VAL A 109 26.35 4.10 14.70
N PRO A 110 26.03 5.40 14.79
CA PRO A 110 24.68 5.86 15.10
C PRO A 110 23.63 5.43 14.06
N LYS A 111 23.95 5.47 12.76
CA LYS A 111 23.06 5.00 11.70
C LYS A 111 22.75 3.50 11.83
N ASN A 112 23.76 2.67 12.05
CA ASN A 112 23.56 1.23 12.23
C ASN A 112 22.73 0.91 13.48
N MET A 113 22.99 1.60 14.60
CA MET A 113 22.18 1.44 15.81
C MET A 113 20.72 1.88 15.58
N ALA A 114 20.52 2.97 14.84
CA ALA A 114 19.19 3.47 14.51
C ALA A 114 18.43 2.55 13.55
N MET A 115 19.12 1.89 12.62
CA MET A 115 18.52 0.90 11.72
C MET A 115 17.98 -0.30 12.49
N ILE A 116 18.76 -0.83 13.44
CA ILE A 116 18.38 -1.99 14.26
C ILE A 116 17.23 -1.65 15.22
N ASN A 117 17.23 -0.45 15.81
CA ASN A 117 16.27 -0.01 16.81
C ASN A 117 15.37 1.14 16.32
N SER A 118 14.98 1.12 15.05
CA SER A 118 14.33 2.25 14.38
C SER A 118 13.06 2.73 15.09
N GLU A 119 12.20 1.83 15.58
CA GLU A 119 10.97 2.17 16.29
C GLU A 119 11.25 2.96 17.58
N LYS A 120 12.11 2.44 18.46
CA LYS A 120 12.42 3.08 19.75
C LYS A 120 13.07 4.45 19.55
N MET A 121 14.01 4.54 18.61
CA MET A 121 14.71 5.79 18.31
C MET A 121 13.82 6.81 17.60
N ALA A 122 12.96 6.40 16.67
CA ALA A 122 11.99 7.29 16.04
C ALA A 122 11.02 7.90 17.08
N LEU A 123 10.52 7.09 18.03
CA LEU A 123 9.67 7.57 19.12
C LEU A 123 10.40 8.56 20.06
N LEU A 124 11.71 8.37 20.26
CA LEU A 124 12.52 9.26 21.10
C LEU A 124 12.77 10.59 20.40
N TYR A 125 13.15 10.54 19.13
CA TYR A 125 13.61 11.73 18.38
C TYR A 125 12.47 12.55 17.78
N ALA A 126 11.30 11.96 17.56
CA ALA A 126 10.17 12.63 16.90
C ALA A 126 9.83 14.00 17.48
N SER A 127 9.78 14.13 18.80
CA SER A 127 9.47 15.39 19.48
C SER A 127 10.54 16.46 19.27
N MET A 128 11.81 16.05 19.30
CA MET A 128 12.95 16.96 19.09
C MET A 128 13.00 17.43 17.64
N ILE A 129 12.81 16.51 16.70
CA ILE A 129 12.78 16.83 15.27
C ILE A 129 11.55 17.70 14.94
N SER A 130 10.38 17.44 15.54
CA SER A 130 9.21 18.32 15.39
C SER A 130 9.49 19.76 15.83
N GLY A 131 10.18 19.92 16.96
CA GLY A 131 10.62 21.23 17.44
C GLY A 131 11.57 21.92 16.47
N LEU A 132 12.58 21.19 16.00
CA LEU A 132 13.56 21.66 15.03
C LEU A 132 12.91 22.06 13.70
N MET A 133 11.98 21.27 13.18
CA MET A 133 11.20 21.60 11.98
C MET A 133 10.44 22.93 12.12
N LYS A 134 9.89 23.21 13.31
CA LYS A 134 9.23 24.49 13.56
C LYS A 134 10.23 25.64 13.59
N LEU A 135 11.35 25.47 14.26
CA LEU A 135 12.42 26.47 14.36
C LEU A 135 13.02 26.80 12.99
N LEU A 136 13.33 25.79 12.20
CA LEU A 136 13.95 25.92 10.89
C LEU A 136 12.94 26.21 9.76
N THR A 137 11.66 26.36 10.04
CA THR A 137 10.62 26.61 9.01
C THR A 137 10.99 27.74 8.04
N PRO A 138 11.42 28.95 8.49
CA PRO A 138 11.75 30.02 7.54
C PRO A 138 12.93 29.67 6.63
N LEU A 139 13.95 29.00 7.17
CA LEU A 139 15.12 28.60 6.40
C LEU A 139 14.77 27.47 5.41
N ILE A 140 13.99 26.47 5.84
CA ILE A 140 13.49 25.40 4.98
C ILE A 140 12.70 25.97 3.82
N PHE A 141 11.79 26.93 4.08
CA PHE A 141 10.99 27.57 3.03
C PHE A 141 11.86 28.19 1.93
N VAL A 142 12.93 28.89 2.30
CA VAL A 142 13.85 29.49 1.33
C VAL A 142 14.57 28.41 0.52
N ILE A 143 15.11 27.39 1.18
CA ILE A 143 15.84 26.30 0.51
C ILE A 143 14.92 25.51 -0.41
N ASP A 144 13.72 25.12 0.05
CA ASP A 144 12.73 24.37 -0.75
C ASP A 144 12.26 25.19 -1.96
N SER A 145 12.12 26.53 -1.80
CA SER A 145 11.74 27.41 -2.91
C SER A 145 12.83 27.47 -3.99
N LEU A 146 14.08 27.55 -3.57
CA LEU A 146 15.24 27.49 -4.49
C LEU A 146 15.34 26.11 -5.17
N ALA A 147 15.20 25.03 -4.41
CA ALA A 147 15.22 23.67 -4.94
C ALA A 147 14.10 23.43 -5.97
N LYS A 148 12.87 23.88 -5.67
CA LYS A 148 11.75 23.82 -6.63
C LYS A 148 12.01 24.63 -7.90
N GLY A 149 12.63 25.81 -7.76
CA GLY A 149 13.06 26.64 -8.90
C GLY A 149 14.03 25.89 -9.82
N ILE A 150 15.03 25.22 -9.22
CA ILE A 150 16.01 24.42 -9.96
C ILE A 150 15.34 23.21 -10.61
N MET A 151 14.49 22.44 -9.87
CA MET A 151 13.77 21.29 -10.43
C MET A 151 12.87 21.68 -11.60
N LYS A 152 12.21 22.85 -11.53
CA LYS A 152 11.40 23.37 -12.64
C LYS A 152 12.26 23.66 -13.89
N LEU A 153 13.48 24.13 -13.70
CA LEU A 153 14.43 24.34 -14.81
C LEU A 153 14.77 23.03 -15.51
N PHE A 154 14.89 21.92 -14.76
CA PHE A 154 15.13 20.57 -15.29
C PHE A 154 13.85 19.82 -15.70
N ARG A 155 12.68 20.47 -15.69
CA ARG A 155 11.37 19.88 -16.04
C ARG A 155 10.99 18.63 -15.22
N VAL A 156 11.45 18.55 -13.99
CA VAL A 156 11.09 17.47 -13.06
C VAL A 156 9.81 17.86 -12.31
N ASP A 157 8.74 17.10 -12.51
CA ASP A 157 7.49 17.28 -11.76
C ASP A 157 7.63 16.66 -10.37
N ALA A 158 7.76 17.50 -9.36
CA ALA A 158 7.92 17.08 -7.95
C ALA A 158 6.60 16.58 -7.31
N ASP A 159 5.45 16.80 -7.93
CA ASP A 159 4.13 16.51 -7.35
C ASP A 159 3.53 15.16 -7.78
N LYS A 160 4.21 14.36 -8.59
CA LYS A 160 3.77 13.00 -8.90
C LYS A 160 3.95 12.09 -7.69
N LYS A 161 3.00 12.11 -6.77
CA LYS A 161 2.81 10.99 -5.86
C LYS A 161 2.37 9.79 -6.70
N THR A 162 3.23 8.83 -6.87
CA THR A 162 2.90 7.54 -7.50
C THR A 162 1.87 6.87 -6.58
N ALA A 163 0.61 6.84 -7.01
CA ALA A 163 -0.38 6.02 -6.32
C ALA A 163 0.09 4.56 -6.43
N MET A 164 -0.07 3.81 -5.36
CA MET A 164 0.25 2.38 -5.35
C MET A 164 -0.52 1.68 -6.47
N THR A 165 0.19 0.96 -7.31
CA THR A 165 -0.40 0.20 -8.42
C THR A 165 -0.84 -1.18 -7.95
N GLU A 166 -1.75 -1.81 -8.70
CA GLU A 166 -2.17 -3.20 -8.42
C GLU A 166 -0.99 -4.17 -8.45
N ASN A 167 -0.05 -3.97 -9.40
CA ASN A 167 1.16 -4.80 -9.48
C ASN A 167 2.03 -4.68 -8.23
N GLU A 168 2.12 -3.49 -7.62
CA GLU A 168 2.82 -3.31 -6.35
C GLU A 168 2.10 -4.05 -5.21
N LEU A 169 0.75 -4.02 -5.19
CA LEU A 169 -0.02 -4.80 -4.21
C LEU A 169 0.20 -6.30 -4.37
N ARG A 170 0.18 -6.83 -5.61
CA ARG A 170 0.49 -8.23 -5.90
C ARG A 170 1.89 -8.63 -5.41
N THR A 171 2.88 -7.75 -5.61
CA THR A 171 4.24 -7.96 -5.11
C THR A 171 4.29 -8.02 -3.57
N TYR A 172 3.56 -7.16 -2.87
CA TYR A 172 3.49 -7.22 -1.40
C TYR A 172 2.84 -8.50 -0.89
N VAL A 173 1.82 -9.01 -1.58
CA VAL A 173 1.19 -10.30 -1.26
C VAL A 173 2.18 -11.45 -1.45
N GLU A 174 2.97 -11.42 -2.54
CA GLU A 174 4.00 -12.43 -2.82
C GLU A 174 5.08 -12.43 -1.73
N VAL A 175 5.63 -11.25 -1.40
CA VAL A 175 6.61 -11.12 -0.31
C VAL A 175 6.04 -11.60 1.02
N GLY A 176 4.79 -11.27 1.34
CA GLY A 176 4.12 -11.75 2.54
C GLY A 176 3.96 -13.27 2.59
N HIS A 177 3.79 -13.90 1.42
CA HIS A 177 3.78 -15.35 1.29
C HIS A 177 5.18 -15.96 1.47
N GLU A 178 6.21 -15.40 0.82
CA GLU A 178 7.61 -15.84 0.97
C GLU A 178 8.09 -15.73 2.43
N ASP A 179 7.68 -14.68 3.13
CA ASP A 179 7.95 -14.46 4.56
C ASP A 179 7.12 -15.37 5.50
N GLY A 180 6.20 -16.18 4.97
CA GLY A 180 5.35 -17.09 5.74
C GLY A 180 4.23 -16.41 6.54
N VAL A 181 3.92 -15.15 6.23
CA VAL A 181 2.82 -14.37 6.86
C VAL A 181 1.48 -14.67 6.20
N ILE A 182 1.50 -14.99 4.90
CA ILE A 182 0.33 -15.30 4.07
C ILE A 182 0.43 -16.75 3.62
N GLU A 183 -0.62 -17.55 3.85
CA GLU A 183 -0.68 -18.94 3.40
C GLU A 183 -0.94 -19.00 1.87
N SER A 184 -0.61 -20.15 1.24
CA SER A 184 -0.80 -20.33 -0.21
C SER A 184 -2.25 -20.15 -0.66
N GLU A 185 -3.20 -20.66 0.12
CA GLU A 185 -4.63 -20.53 -0.15
C GLU A 185 -5.12 -19.08 -0.02
N GLU A 186 -4.61 -18.35 0.96
CA GLU A 186 -4.92 -16.94 1.16
C GLU A 186 -4.40 -16.07 0.02
N ARG A 187 -3.17 -16.35 -0.44
CA ARG A 187 -2.56 -15.69 -1.59
C ARG A 187 -3.42 -15.89 -2.85
N GLU A 188 -3.80 -17.13 -3.13
CA GLU A 188 -4.66 -17.46 -4.28
C GLU A 188 -6.01 -16.73 -4.19
N MET A 189 -6.61 -16.68 -3.00
CA MET A 189 -7.86 -15.97 -2.78
C MET A 189 -7.72 -14.47 -3.06
N ILE A 190 -6.62 -13.83 -2.63
CA ILE A 190 -6.35 -12.41 -2.91
C ILE A 190 -6.20 -12.16 -4.41
N TYR A 191 -5.47 -13.03 -5.13
CA TYR A 191 -5.34 -12.91 -6.58
C TYR A 191 -6.67 -13.08 -7.30
N ASN A 192 -7.49 -14.05 -6.89
CA ASN A 192 -8.84 -14.23 -7.44
C ASN A 192 -9.74 -13.00 -7.23
N VAL A 193 -9.56 -12.23 -6.14
CA VAL A 193 -10.29 -10.98 -5.93
C VAL A 193 -9.85 -9.90 -6.93
N PHE A 194 -8.56 -9.79 -7.24
CA PHE A 194 -8.08 -8.85 -8.25
C PHE A 194 -8.61 -9.24 -9.64
N ASP A 195 -8.47 -10.52 -10.02
CA ASP A 195 -8.92 -11.02 -11.30
C ASP A 195 -10.45 -10.86 -11.48
N PHE A 196 -11.23 -11.09 -10.41
CA PHE A 196 -12.68 -10.86 -10.39
C PHE A 196 -13.06 -9.39 -10.68
N GLY A 197 -12.27 -8.45 -10.16
CA GLY A 197 -12.49 -7.02 -10.39
C GLY A 197 -12.31 -6.62 -11.85
N ASP A 198 -11.41 -7.28 -12.56
CA ASP A 198 -11.08 -6.98 -13.96
C ASP A 198 -11.87 -7.81 -14.97
N ALA A 199 -12.35 -8.99 -14.59
CA ALA A 199 -13.13 -9.88 -15.42
C ALA A 199 -14.45 -9.26 -15.90
N VAL A 200 -14.88 -9.67 -17.10
CA VAL A 200 -16.18 -9.33 -17.68
C VAL A 200 -17.08 -10.58 -17.76
N ALA A 201 -18.37 -10.40 -18.00
CA ALA A 201 -19.35 -11.48 -18.07
C ALA A 201 -18.92 -12.60 -19.01
N LYS A 202 -18.31 -12.27 -20.15
CA LYS A 202 -17.78 -13.20 -21.14
C LYS A 202 -16.72 -14.16 -20.56
N ASP A 203 -15.91 -13.69 -19.63
CA ASP A 203 -14.80 -14.48 -19.08
C ASP A 203 -15.29 -15.56 -18.11
N VAL A 204 -16.49 -15.39 -17.53
CA VAL A 204 -17.06 -16.30 -16.51
C VAL A 204 -18.34 -17.02 -16.96
N MET A 205 -18.87 -16.70 -18.15
CA MET A 205 -20.09 -17.32 -18.65
C MET A 205 -19.86 -18.76 -19.12
N ILE A 206 -20.91 -19.56 -19.06
CA ILE A 206 -20.95 -20.87 -19.72
C ILE A 206 -21.23 -20.64 -21.20
N PRO A 207 -20.39 -21.11 -22.12
CA PRO A 207 -20.62 -20.98 -23.55
C PRO A 207 -21.92 -21.65 -24.01
N ARG A 208 -22.53 -21.10 -25.06
CA ARG A 208 -23.80 -21.63 -25.63
C ARG A 208 -23.79 -23.14 -25.87
N ILE A 209 -22.67 -23.66 -26.37
CA ILE A 209 -22.55 -25.09 -26.73
C ILE A 209 -22.65 -26.02 -25.53
N ASP A 210 -22.30 -25.51 -24.33
CA ASP A 210 -22.31 -26.23 -23.07
C ASP A 210 -23.56 -25.97 -22.23
N MET A 211 -24.48 -25.09 -22.73
CA MET A 211 -25.74 -24.79 -22.04
C MET A 211 -26.71 -25.94 -22.16
N VAL A 212 -27.20 -26.42 -21.01
CA VAL A 212 -28.35 -27.32 -20.93
C VAL A 212 -29.62 -26.49 -20.97
N THR A 213 -30.47 -26.73 -21.96
CA THR A 213 -31.72 -25.98 -22.20
C THR A 213 -32.86 -26.94 -22.52
N VAL A 214 -34.13 -26.49 -22.34
CA VAL A 214 -35.34 -27.22 -22.74
C VAL A 214 -36.17 -26.38 -23.69
N ASP A 215 -36.85 -27.06 -24.62
CA ASP A 215 -37.81 -26.44 -25.52
C ASP A 215 -39.05 -26.01 -24.76
N LYS A 216 -39.69 -24.89 -25.13
CA LYS A 216 -40.93 -24.39 -24.57
C LYS A 216 -42.07 -25.41 -24.66
N GLU A 217 -42.08 -26.23 -25.71
CA GLU A 217 -43.12 -27.23 -25.98
C GLU A 217 -42.81 -28.61 -25.36
N ALA A 218 -41.69 -28.74 -24.60
CA ALA A 218 -41.28 -29.99 -23.99
C ALA A 218 -42.31 -30.50 -22.99
N THR A 219 -42.52 -31.81 -22.98
CA THR A 219 -43.40 -32.51 -22.05
C THR A 219 -42.87 -32.60 -20.64
N TYR A 220 -43.72 -32.93 -19.66
CA TYR A 220 -43.27 -33.12 -18.27
C TYR A 220 -42.16 -34.18 -18.15
N GLU A 221 -42.29 -35.28 -18.90
CA GLU A 221 -41.34 -36.41 -18.91
C GLU A 221 -39.97 -35.98 -19.43
N GLU A 222 -39.93 -35.24 -20.54
CA GLU A 222 -38.69 -34.74 -21.15
C GLU A 222 -37.98 -33.75 -20.22
N VAL A 223 -38.73 -32.83 -19.62
CA VAL A 223 -38.13 -31.85 -18.65
C VAL A 223 -37.60 -32.58 -17.40
N MET A 224 -38.32 -33.63 -16.93
CA MET A 224 -37.88 -34.44 -15.81
C MET A 224 -36.60 -35.20 -16.11
N GLU A 225 -36.46 -35.72 -17.32
CA GLU A 225 -35.24 -36.42 -17.76
C GLU A 225 -34.03 -35.44 -17.78
N VAL A 226 -34.22 -34.27 -18.34
CA VAL A 226 -33.14 -33.22 -18.33
C VAL A 226 -32.75 -32.85 -16.90
N PHE A 227 -33.71 -32.66 -15.97
CA PHE A 227 -33.39 -32.37 -14.58
C PHE A 227 -32.61 -33.50 -13.88
N LYS A 228 -32.93 -34.77 -14.20
CA LYS A 228 -32.25 -35.96 -13.63
C LYS A 228 -30.82 -36.06 -14.16
N ASP A 229 -30.61 -35.77 -15.42
CA ASP A 229 -29.32 -35.92 -16.08
C ASP A 229 -28.33 -34.81 -15.69
N CYS A 230 -28.79 -33.58 -15.67
CA CYS A 230 -27.88 -32.43 -15.41
C CYS A 230 -27.78 -32.05 -13.92
N MET A 231 -28.74 -32.47 -13.08
CA MET A 231 -28.83 -32.14 -11.64
C MET A 231 -28.82 -30.62 -11.34
N TYR A 232 -29.12 -29.80 -12.31
CA TYR A 232 -29.21 -28.35 -12.13
C TYR A 232 -30.54 -27.97 -11.46
N THR A 233 -30.54 -26.87 -10.70
CA THR A 233 -31.76 -26.34 -10.06
C THR A 233 -32.56 -25.41 -10.97
N ARG A 234 -31.94 -24.89 -12.03
CA ARG A 234 -32.55 -23.97 -13.00
C ARG A 234 -32.13 -24.36 -14.39
N ILE A 235 -33.08 -24.43 -15.29
CA ILE A 235 -32.82 -24.73 -16.70
C ILE A 235 -33.43 -23.62 -17.56
N PRO A 236 -32.63 -23.02 -18.47
CA PRO A 236 -33.12 -22.07 -19.47
C PRO A 236 -34.13 -22.73 -20.42
N VAL A 237 -35.15 -21.97 -20.81
CA VAL A 237 -36.16 -22.35 -21.78
C VAL A 237 -35.99 -21.54 -23.05
N PHE A 238 -35.93 -22.21 -24.18
CA PHE A 238 -35.85 -21.57 -25.48
C PHE A 238 -37.14 -21.77 -26.31
N GLU A 239 -37.35 -20.91 -27.26
CA GLU A 239 -38.45 -20.97 -28.26
C GLU A 239 -37.85 -20.92 -29.65
N GLU A 240 -38.16 -21.92 -30.48
CA GLU A 240 -37.67 -22.11 -31.86
C GLU A 240 -36.17 -22.37 -31.98
N ASP A 241 -35.31 -21.51 -31.44
CA ASP A 241 -33.87 -21.63 -31.47
C ASP A 241 -33.27 -21.41 -30.05
N LYS A 242 -32.16 -22.10 -29.76
CA LYS A 242 -31.42 -21.95 -28.52
C LYS A 242 -30.85 -20.53 -28.29
N ASP A 243 -30.82 -19.70 -29.32
CA ASP A 243 -30.48 -18.28 -29.19
C ASP A 243 -31.65 -17.43 -28.67
N ASN A 244 -32.86 -17.96 -28.71
CA ASN A 244 -34.05 -17.29 -28.23
C ASN A 244 -34.47 -17.84 -26.87
N ILE A 245 -33.74 -17.48 -25.84
CA ILE A 245 -34.11 -17.86 -24.47
C ILE A 245 -35.25 -16.98 -24.00
N ILE A 246 -36.40 -17.57 -23.69
CA ILE A 246 -37.62 -16.85 -23.24
C ILE A 246 -37.73 -16.74 -21.72
N GLY A 247 -36.99 -17.57 -20.98
CA GLY A 247 -37.06 -17.61 -19.53
C GLY A 247 -36.25 -18.76 -18.94
N LEU A 248 -36.55 -19.09 -17.71
CA LEU A 248 -35.99 -20.25 -17.03
C LEU A 248 -37.07 -20.97 -16.17
N ILE A 249 -36.90 -22.27 -15.96
CA ILE A 249 -37.69 -23.03 -15.03
C ILE A 249 -36.86 -23.41 -13.81
N ASN A 250 -37.51 -23.46 -12.64
CA ASN A 250 -36.87 -23.87 -11.41
C ASN A 250 -37.41 -25.28 -11.01
N ILE A 251 -36.53 -26.19 -10.65
CA ILE A 251 -36.93 -27.53 -10.21
C ILE A 251 -37.96 -27.51 -9.07
N LYS A 252 -37.92 -26.50 -8.18
CA LYS A 252 -38.87 -26.35 -7.09
C LYS A 252 -40.29 -26.11 -7.58
N ASP A 253 -40.46 -25.26 -8.62
CA ASP A 253 -41.74 -24.97 -9.21
C ASP A 253 -42.23 -26.18 -10.00
N PHE A 254 -41.31 -26.86 -10.71
CA PHE A 254 -41.59 -28.05 -11.50
C PHE A 254 -42.10 -29.25 -10.64
N ILE A 255 -41.52 -29.47 -9.46
CA ILE A 255 -41.94 -30.54 -8.54
C ILE A 255 -43.36 -30.30 -7.99
N LEU A 256 -43.78 -29.03 -7.89
CA LEU A 256 -45.10 -28.65 -7.35
C LEU A 256 -46.24 -28.77 -8.39
N VAL A 257 -45.97 -29.20 -9.62
CA VAL A 257 -46.99 -29.43 -10.63
C VAL A 257 -47.83 -30.64 -10.29
N GLU A 258 -49.14 -30.45 -10.03
CA GLU A 258 -50.08 -31.51 -9.63
C GLU A 258 -50.55 -32.34 -10.82
N ASP A 259 -50.97 -31.68 -11.95
CA ASP A 259 -51.49 -32.34 -13.14
C ASP A 259 -50.42 -32.44 -14.23
N LYS A 260 -49.68 -33.53 -14.23
CA LYS A 260 -48.62 -33.81 -15.19
C LYS A 260 -49.11 -33.93 -16.65
N ALA A 261 -50.33 -34.38 -16.83
CA ALA A 261 -50.92 -34.58 -18.18
C ALA A 261 -51.27 -33.25 -18.87
N LYS A 262 -51.54 -32.19 -18.09
CA LYS A 262 -51.82 -30.85 -18.60
C LYS A 262 -50.66 -29.88 -18.44
N PHE A 263 -49.49 -30.39 -18.09
CA PHE A 263 -48.30 -29.57 -17.88
C PHE A 263 -47.97 -28.71 -19.09
N LYS A 264 -47.69 -27.42 -18.84
CA LYS A 264 -47.10 -26.51 -19.80
C LYS A 264 -45.97 -25.72 -19.14
N ILE A 265 -44.85 -25.63 -19.80
CA ILE A 265 -43.68 -24.86 -19.30
C ILE A 265 -44.06 -23.42 -19.03
N SER A 266 -44.96 -22.82 -19.83
CA SER A 266 -45.44 -21.45 -19.65
C SER A 266 -46.03 -21.18 -18.25
N ASP A 267 -46.55 -22.18 -17.56
CA ASP A 267 -47.21 -22.01 -16.26
C ASP A 267 -46.21 -21.84 -15.10
N ILE A 268 -44.98 -22.32 -15.31
CA ILE A 268 -43.89 -22.27 -14.33
C ILE A 268 -42.69 -21.45 -14.84
N LEU A 269 -42.82 -20.79 -16.01
CA LEU A 269 -41.77 -20.02 -16.61
C LEU A 269 -41.47 -18.75 -15.81
N ARG A 270 -40.21 -18.53 -15.46
CA ARG A 270 -39.75 -17.34 -14.77
C ARG A 270 -39.01 -16.45 -15.76
N GLN A 271 -39.08 -15.15 -15.53
CA GLN A 271 -38.44 -14.13 -16.38
C GLN A 271 -36.91 -14.32 -16.45
N ALA A 272 -36.37 -14.25 -17.66
CA ALA A 272 -34.94 -14.18 -17.90
C ALA A 272 -34.41 -12.77 -17.58
N TYR A 273 -33.21 -12.74 -17.03
CA TYR A 273 -32.43 -11.50 -16.84
C TYR A 273 -31.30 -11.47 -17.87
N TYR A 274 -31.22 -10.41 -18.66
CA TYR A 274 -30.23 -10.25 -19.72
C TYR A 274 -29.18 -9.22 -19.34
N THR A 275 -27.95 -9.47 -19.79
CA THR A 275 -26.82 -8.58 -19.67
C THR A 275 -26.01 -8.60 -20.97
N TYR A 276 -24.88 -7.92 -21.02
CA TYR A 276 -23.99 -7.88 -22.17
C TYR A 276 -22.61 -8.40 -21.83
N GLU A 277 -21.88 -8.95 -22.82
CA GLU A 277 -20.63 -9.69 -22.67
C GLU A 277 -19.51 -8.91 -21.98
N PHE A 278 -19.44 -7.59 -22.18
CA PHE A 278 -18.40 -6.72 -21.61
C PHE A 278 -18.75 -6.10 -20.26
N LYS A 279 -19.86 -6.51 -19.65
CA LYS A 279 -20.22 -6.02 -18.31
C LYS A 279 -19.25 -6.54 -17.28
N LYS A 280 -18.69 -5.65 -16.45
CA LYS A 280 -17.80 -6.02 -15.34
C LYS A 280 -18.49 -7.04 -14.43
N THR A 281 -17.78 -8.12 -14.10
CA THR A 281 -18.29 -9.22 -13.25
C THR A 281 -18.71 -8.71 -11.87
N ALA A 282 -17.96 -7.79 -11.29
CA ALA A 282 -18.27 -7.16 -10.01
C ALA A 282 -19.61 -6.40 -10.06
N ASP A 283 -19.85 -5.60 -11.12
CA ASP A 283 -21.10 -4.84 -11.30
C ASP A 283 -22.28 -5.77 -11.54
N LEU A 284 -22.07 -6.82 -12.35
CA LEU A 284 -23.08 -7.84 -12.64
C LEU A 284 -23.50 -8.56 -11.37
N LEU A 285 -22.56 -8.96 -10.51
CA LEU A 285 -22.86 -9.60 -9.24
C LEU A 285 -23.72 -8.73 -8.32
N VAL A 286 -23.36 -7.43 -8.21
CA VAL A 286 -24.12 -6.47 -7.39
C VAL A 286 -25.55 -6.31 -7.93
N GLU A 287 -25.71 -6.20 -9.23
CA GLU A 287 -27.02 -6.03 -9.87
C GLU A 287 -27.90 -7.30 -9.75
N MET A 288 -27.34 -8.48 -10.00
CA MET A 288 -28.03 -9.76 -9.82
C MET A 288 -28.51 -9.93 -8.38
N ARG A 289 -27.65 -9.56 -7.41
CA ARG A 289 -27.97 -9.63 -5.98
C ARG A 289 -29.07 -8.64 -5.58
N GLN A 290 -29.03 -7.40 -6.10
CA GLN A 290 -30.06 -6.38 -5.81
C GLN A 290 -31.42 -6.74 -6.41
N LYS A 291 -31.43 -7.35 -7.60
CA LYS A 291 -32.64 -7.76 -8.32
C LYS A 291 -33.10 -9.19 -7.96
N CYS A 292 -32.34 -9.86 -7.06
CA CYS A 292 -32.61 -11.26 -6.66
C CYS A 292 -32.60 -12.28 -7.81
N PHE A 293 -31.83 -12.04 -8.88
CA PHE A 293 -31.60 -13.01 -9.94
C PHE A 293 -30.37 -13.90 -9.64
N ASN A 294 -30.49 -15.18 -9.95
CA ASN A 294 -29.41 -16.15 -9.78
C ASN A 294 -28.78 -16.60 -11.10
N VAL A 295 -29.40 -16.28 -12.21
CA VAL A 295 -28.94 -16.57 -13.57
C VAL A 295 -29.12 -15.32 -14.40
N ALA A 296 -28.11 -15.01 -15.20
CA ALA A 296 -28.12 -13.94 -16.20
C ALA A 296 -27.74 -14.53 -17.56
N PHE A 297 -28.35 -14.07 -18.61
CA PHE A 297 -28.05 -14.44 -19.99
C PHE A 297 -27.24 -13.34 -20.64
N VAL A 298 -26.21 -13.71 -21.41
CA VAL A 298 -25.29 -12.81 -22.09
C VAL A 298 -25.59 -12.84 -23.59
#